data_8218107dc8f89ebf967d57ce9fdbab4c
#
_entry.id   8218107dc8f89ebf967d57ce9fdbab4c
#
_cell.length_a   1.000
_cell.length_b   1.000
_cell.length_c   1.000
_cell.angle_alpha   90.00
_cell.angle_beta   90.00
_cell.angle_gamma   90.00
#
_symmetry.space_group_name_H-M   'P 1'
#
loop_
_entity.id
_entity.type
_entity.pdbx_description
1 polymer ?
#
loop_
_entity_poly.entity_id
_entity_poly.type
_entity_poly.pdbx_seq_one_letter_code
_entity_poly.pdbx_strand_id
1 'polypeptide(L)'
;MKVEKFIVYRIVPLEEEVKVGDPVIPHKWKNKGEFKQKIEDALEMHRPKEYPPRDECLYVCFSKENVNEWLSMKYCNRIIAYKLLTLEVTGELFWFMAECYNSLRKEYSQEELNNACSSYWASMKENTDNLVIGKEYEGLFVGENKIVAIEYKNFINGESQDIE
;
A
#
# COMPACT_ATOMS: atom_id res chain seq x y z
N MET A 1 -4.73 -8.57 -11.93
CA MET A 1 -4.49 -10.03 -11.73
C MET A 1 -5.59 -10.60 -10.88
N LYS A 2 -6.27 -11.64 -11.36
CA LYS A 2 -7.21 -12.41 -10.53
C LYS A 2 -6.43 -13.33 -9.61
N VAL A 3 -6.78 -13.34 -8.34
CA VAL A 3 -6.14 -14.17 -7.31
C VAL A 3 -7.17 -14.96 -6.53
N GLU A 4 -6.80 -16.15 -6.07
CA GLU A 4 -7.59 -16.99 -5.20
C GLU A 4 -6.72 -17.49 -4.06
N LYS A 5 -7.16 -17.26 -2.82
CA LYS A 5 -6.42 -17.62 -1.58
C LYS A 5 -4.96 -17.17 -1.59
N PHE A 6 -4.72 -15.99 -2.14
CA PHE A 6 -3.39 -15.40 -2.26
C PHE A 6 -2.98 -14.70 -0.97
N ILE A 7 -1.72 -14.78 -0.59
CA ILE A 7 -1.21 -14.16 0.63
C ILE A 7 -0.61 -12.80 0.35
N VAL A 8 -1.07 -11.80 1.09
CA VAL A 8 -0.55 -10.44 1.10
C VAL A 8 -0.41 -9.94 2.53
N TYR A 9 0.25 -8.81 2.71
CA TYR A 9 0.54 -8.24 4.01
C TYR A 9 -0.01 -6.82 4.12
N ARG A 10 -0.40 -6.43 5.34
CA ARG A 10 -0.86 -5.09 5.65
C ARG A 10 -0.40 -4.65 7.03
N ILE A 11 -0.03 -3.39 7.13
CA ILE A 11 0.31 -2.73 8.39
C ILE A 11 -0.93 -2.03 8.92
N VAL A 12 -1.21 -2.21 10.21
CA VAL A 12 -2.22 -1.43 10.94
C VAL A 12 -1.65 -0.93 12.26
N PRO A 13 -2.15 0.21 12.80
CA PRO A 13 -1.75 0.71 14.10
C PRO A 13 -2.00 -0.31 15.22
N LEU A 14 -1.22 -0.26 16.31
CA LEU A 14 -1.42 -1.17 17.45
C LEU A 14 -2.80 -1.07 18.08
N GLU A 15 -3.37 0.13 18.11
CA GLU A 15 -4.68 0.42 18.68
C GLU A 15 -5.86 -0.07 17.84
N GLU A 16 -5.63 -0.42 16.58
CA GLU A 16 -6.69 -0.96 15.72
C GLU A 16 -7.09 -2.36 16.17
N GLU A 17 -8.36 -2.53 16.50
CA GLU A 17 -8.90 -3.82 16.91
C GLU A 17 -9.12 -4.72 15.68
N VAL A 18 -8.38 -5.81 15.63
CA VAL A 18 -8.44 -6.81 14.56
C VAL A 18 -8.38 -8.22 15.15
N LYS A 19 -9.03 -9.17 14.50
CA LYS A 19 -9.03 -10.59 14.91
C LYS A 19 -8.76 -11.49 13.72
N VAL A 20 -8.07 -12.59 13.96
CA VAL A 20 -7.93 -13.67 12.97
C VAL A 20 -9.33 -14.19 12.58
N GLY A 21 -9.57 -14.34 11.29
CA GLY A 21 -10.86 -14.72 10.71
C GLY A 21 -11.70 -13.55 10.20
N ASP A 22 -11.46 -12.33 10.69
CA ASP A 22 -12.19 -11.12 10.27
C ASP A 22 -11.64 -10.57 8.94
N PRO A 23 -12.49 -9.88 8.15
CA PRO A 23 -12.03 -9.10 7.03
C PRO A 23 -11.43 -7.77 7.48
N VAL A 24 -10.54 -7.21 6.66
CA VAL A 24 -10.12 -5.81 6.75
C VAL A 24 -10.95 -4.99 5.79
N ILE A 25 -11.51 -3.89 6.28
CA ILE A 25 -12.34 -2.97 5.49
C ILE A 25 -11.45 -1.84 4.96
N PRO A 26 -11.51 -1.49 3.66
CA PRO A 26 -10.81 -0.33 3.13
C PRO A 26 -11.18 0.95 3.87
N HIS A 27 -10.19 1.70 4.32
CA HIS A 27 -10.42 3.01 4.91
C HIS A 27 -10.60 4.06 3.83
N LYS A 28 -11.74 4.74 3.82
CA LYS A 28 -11.87 5.99 3.07
C LYS A 28 -10.96 7.03 3.71
N TRP A 29 -10.05 7.55 2.93
CA TRP A 29 -9.06 8.50 3.40
C TRP A 29 -9.71 9.83 3.81
N LYS A 30 -9.77 10.08 5.10
CA LYS A 30 -10.17 11.38 5.64
C LYS A 30 -8.90 12.12 6.12
N ASN A 31 -8.72 13.38 5.69
CA ASN A 31 -7.68 14.29 6.19
C ASN A 31 -6.21 13.89 5.91
N LYS A 32 -5.87 13.64 4.66
CA LYS A 32 -4.47 13.39 4.25
C LYS A 32 -3.54 14.62 4.26
N GLY A 33 -4.08 15.81 4.50
CA GLY A 33 -3.39 17.06 4.24
C GLY A 33 -3.53 17.51 2.77
N GLU A 34 -3.41 18.81 2.54
CA GLU A 34 -3.67 19.44 1.24
C GLU A 34 -2.79 18.89 0.11
N PHE A 35 -1.50 18.72 0.39
CA PHE A 35 -0.54 18.21 -0.60
C PHE A 35 -0.88 16.79 -1.08
N LYS A 36 -1.14 15.87 -0.15
CA LYS A 36 -1.50 14.49 -0.48
C LYS A 36 -2.86 14.41 -1.15
N GLN A 37 -3.82 15.24 -0.75
CA GLN A 37 -5.14 15.26 -1.35
C GLN A 37 -5.08 15.69 -2.81
N LYS A 38 -4.28 16.69 -3.16
CA LYS A 38 -4.08 17.09 -4.56
C LYS A 38 -3.49 15.98 -5.42
N ILE A 39 -2.56 15.22 -4.88
CA ILE A 39 -1.99 14.06 -5.58
C ILE A 39 -3.05 12.98 -5.80
N GLU A 40 -3.82 12.63 -4.78
CA GLU A 40 -4.87 11.61 -4.90
C GLU A 40 -5.99 12.04 -5.88
N ASP A 41 -6.39 13.31 -5.84
CA ASP A 41 -7.38 13.86 -6.78
C ASP A 41 -6.87 13.79 -8.23
N ALA A 42 -5.58 14.07 -8.45
CA ALA A 42 -4.97 13.96 -9.76
C ALA A 42 -4.82 12.50 -10.22
N LEU A 43 -4.45 11.59 -9.32
CA LEU A 43 -4.41 10.15 -9.62
C LEU A 43 -5.79 9.64 -10.03
N GLU A 44 -6.85 10.03 -9.32
CA GLU A 44 -8.22 9.66 -9.67
C GLU A 44 -8.66 10.27 -11.01
N MET A 45 -8.32 11.53 -11.27
CA MET A 45 -8.62 12.21 -12.55
C MET A 45 -7.98 11.51 -13.75
N HIS A 46 -6.77 10.96 -13.57
CA HIS A 46 -6.01 10.28 -14.63
C HIS A 46 -6.21 8.75 -14.62
N ARG A 47 -7.08 8.24 -13.76
CA ARG A 47 -7.29 6.79 -13.61
C ARG A 47 -7.88 6.18 -14.88
N PRO A 48 -7.24 5.16 -15.48
CA PRO A 48 -7.85 4.34 -16.51
C PRO A 48 -9.09 3.60 -15.99
N LYS A 49 -10.11 3.47 -16.83
CA LYS A 49 -11.42 2.91 -16.44
C LYS A 49 -11.34 1.44 -16.02
N GLU A 50 -10.33 0.72 -16.48
CA GLU A 50 -10.09 -0.68 -16.14
C GLU A 50 -9.59 -0.90 -14.72
N TYR A 51 -9.14 0.13 -14.03
CA TYR A 51 -8.68 0.03 -12.64
C TYR A 51 -9.72 0.59 -11.67
N PRO A 52 -9.82 -0.01 -10.48
CA PRO A 52 -10.74 0.47 -9.45
C PRO A 52 -10.29 1.83 -8.88
N PRO A 53 -11.24 2.61 -8.32
CA PRO A 53 -10.88 3.80 -7.55
C PRO A 53 -9.98 3.44 -6.38
N ARG A 54 -8.91 4.21 -6.17
CA ARG A 54 -7.91 3.93 -5.11
C ARG A 54 -8.51 3.94 -3.71
N ASP A 55 -9.50 4.78 -3.44
CA ASP A 55 -10.19 4.90 -2.15
C ASP A 55 -11.17 3.75 -1.85
N GLU A 56 -11.45 2.91 -2.84
CA GLU A 56 -12.25 1.68 -2.67
C GLU A 56 -11.38 0.43 -2.50
N CYS A 57 -10.06 0.57 -2.66
CA CYS A 57 -9.13 -0.53 -2.59
C CYS A 57 -8.55 -0.74 -1.19
N LEU A 58 -8.28 -1.98 -0.86
CA LEU A 58 -7.39 -2.32 0.24
C LEU A 58 -5.94 -2.22 -0.23
N TYR A 59 -5.12 -1.45 0.50
CA TYR A 59 -3.69 -1.32 0.22
C TYR A 59 -2.93 -2.45 0.88
N VAL A 60 -2.12 -3.16 0.12
CA VAL A 60 -1.39 -4.34 0.58
C VAL A 60 0.06 -4.35 0.09
N CYS A 61 0.90 -5.06 0.82
CA CYS A 61 2.29 -5.36 0.45
C CYS A 61 2.39 -6.81 -0.02
N PHE A 62 3.30 -7.08 -0.95
CA PHE A 62 3.47 -8.43 -1.52
C PHE A 62 4.38 -9.35 -0.69
N SER A 63 5.22 -8.77 0.18
CA SER A 63 6.14 -9.51 1.06
C SER A 63 6.40 -8.75 2.36
N LYS A 64 7.01 -9.43 3.34
CA LYS A 64 7.47 -8.77 4.58
C LYS A 64 8.62 -7.80 4.32
N GLU A 65 9.46 -8.06 3.34
CA GLU A 65 10.52 -7.16 2.88
C GLU A 65 9.91 -5.87 2.31
N ASN A 66 8.86 -5.98 1.50
CA ASN A 66 8.12 -4.83 0.98
C ASN A 66 7.46 -4.00 2.10
N VAL A 67 6.98 -4.64 3.17
CA VAL A 67 6.52 -3.95 4.38
C VAL A 67 7.65 -3.11 5.00
N ASN A 68 8.86 -3.66 5.13
CA ASN A 68 10.01 -2.93 5.67
C ASN A 68 10.42 -1.74 4.79
N GLU A 69 10.34 -1.88 3.47
CA GLU A 69 10.58 -0.79 2.52
C GLU A 69 9.60 0.37 2.74
N TRP A 70 8.31 0.09 2.87
CA TRP A 70 7.29 1.08 3.18
C TRP A 70 7.50 1.77 4.53
N LEU A 71 7.86 1.00 5.56
CA LEU A 71 8.17 1.54 6.89
C LEU A 71 9.42 2.41 6.88
N SER A 72 10.47 1.99 6.17
CA SER A 72 11.71 2.76 6.03
C SER A 72 11.47 4.10 5.35
N MET A 73 10.68 4.11 4.29
CA MET A 73 10.33 5.32 3.57
C MET A 73 9.53 6.30 4.43
N LYS A 74 8.55 5.79 5.19
CA LYS A 74 7.64 6.62 5.97
C LYS A 74 8.21 7.05 7.33
N TYR A 75 9.08 6.23 7.93
CA TYR A 75 9.49 6.34 9.32
C TYR A 75 11.00 6.16 9.57
N CYS A 76 11.83 6.50 8.59
CA CYS A 76 13.28 6.17 8.53
C CYS A 76 14.08 6.38 9.82
N ASN A 77 13.68 7.28 10.73
CA ASN A 77 14.38 7.59 11.98
C ASN A 77 13.47 7.49 13.22
N ARG A 78 12.37 6.75 13.14
CA ARG A 78 11.40 6.62 14.24
C ARG A 78 11.24 5.18 14.65
N ILE A 79 11.06 4.96 15.94
CA ILE A 79 10.61 3.69 16.49
C ILE A 79 9.08 3.66 16.37
N ILE A 80 8.56 2.64 15.70
CA ILE A 80 7.12 2.48 15.51
C ILE A 80 6.71 1.07 15.87
N ALA A 81 5.72 0.98 16.74
CA ALA A 81 5.02 -0.27 17.04
C ALA A 81 3.79 -0.40 16.14
N TYR A 82 3.56 -1.57 15.59
CA TYR A 82 2.46 -1.86 14.67
C TYR A 82 2.03 -3.32 14.72
N LYS A 83 0.87 -3.62 14.15
CA LYS A 83 0.46 -5.00 13.85
C LYS A 83 0.71 -5.28 12.38
N LEU A 84 1.39 -6.39 12.11
CA LEU A 84 1.51 -6.94 10.77
C LEU A 84 0.42 -7.99 10.55
N LEU A 85 -0.48 -7.71 9.63
CA LEU A 85 -1.52 -8.63 9.24
C LEU A 85 -1.05 -9.45 8.04
N THR A 86 -1.22 -10.77 8.13
CA THR A 86 -1.18 -11.66 6.97
C THR A 86 -2.61 -11.89 6.52
N LEU A 87 -2.90 -11.57 5.26
CA LEU A 87 -4.22 -11.66 4.68
C LEU A 87 -4.25 -12.74 3.60
N GLU A 88 -5.27 -13.58 3.63
CA GLU A 88 -5.67 -14.42 2.50
C GLU A 88 -6.71 -13.65 1.70
N VAL A 89 -6.46 -13.44 0.42
CA VAL A 89 -7.29 -12.60 -0.47
C VAL A 89 -7.76 -13.37 -1.70
N THR A 90 -9.01 -13.11 -2.10
CA THR A 90 -9.62 -13.67 -3.32
C THR A 90 -10.34 -12.55 -4.06
N GLY A 91 -9.91 -12.24 -5.27
CA GLY A 91 -10.45 -11.13 -6.06
C GLY A 91 -9.49 -10.60 -7.11
N GLU A 92 -9.40 -9.29 -7.21
CA GLU A 92 -8.51 -8.60 -8.14
C GLU A 92 -7.41 -7.84 -7.41
N LEU A 93 -6.18 -8.03 -7.85
CA LEU A 93 -4.99 -7.44 -7.26
C LEU A 93 -4.16 -6.76 -8.35
N PHE A 94 -3.77 -5.51 -8.10
CA PHE A 94 -3.01 -4.67 -9.03
C PHE A 94 -1.77 -4.12 -8.32
N TRP A 95 -0.59 -4.27 -8.93
CA TRP A 95 0.66 -3.75 -8.38
C TRP A 95 1.12 -2.53 -9.16
N PHE A 96 1.29 -1.41 -8.46
CA PHE A 96 1.75 -0.14 -9.02
C PHE A 96 3.01 0.36 -8.32
N MET A 97 3.83 1.12 -9.04
CA MET A 97 5.02 1.76 -8.47
C MET A 97 4.65 3.11 -7.86
N ALA A 98 4.55 3.13 -6.53
CA ALA A 98 4.22 4.36 -5.80
C ALA A 98 5.34 5.41 -5.84
N GLU A 99 6.59 5.03 -6.11
CA GLU A 99 7.71 5.98 -6.26
C GLU A 99 7.46 7.03 -7.35
N CYS A 100 6.60 6.73 -8.34
CA CYS A 100 6.24 7.68 -9.40
C CYS A 100 5.62 8.97 -8.85
N TYR A 101 4.84 8.91 -7.78
CA TYR A 101 4.25 10.10 -7.14
C TYR A 101 4.89 10.43 -5.79
N ASN A 102 5.50 9.47 -5.09
CA ASN A 102 6.17 9.72 -3.81
C ASN A 102 7.39 10.64 -3.94
N SER A 103 8.00 10.72 -5.13
CA SER A 103 9.12 11.61 -5.43
C SER A 103 8.70 13.06 -5.64
N LEU A 104 7.40 13.36 -5.75
CA LEU A 104 6.92 14.74 -5.91
C LEU A 104 7.25 15.57 -4.67
N ARG A 105 7.78 16.76 -4.91
CA ARG A 105 8.01 17.78 -3.88
C ARG A 105 6.75 18.61 -3.68
N LYS A 106 6.63 19.31 -2.56
CA LYS A 106 5.50 20.23 -2.31
C LYS A 106 5.37 21.32 -3.37
N GLU A 107 6.45 21.65 -4.05
CA GLU A 107 6.56 22.67 -5.09
C GLU A 107 6.62 22.03 -6.49
N TYR A 108 5.70 21.15 -6.79
CA TYR A 108 5.59 20.52 -8.11
C TYR A 108 4.82 21.42 -9.10
N SER A 109 5.17 21.33 -10.38
CA SER A 109 4.39 21.92 -11.46
C SER A 109 3.20 21.01 -11.84
N GLN A 110 2.21 21.55 -12.56
CA GLN A 110 1.11 20.73 -13.09
C GLN A 110 1.60 19.66 -14.06
N GLU A 111 2.64 19.96 -14.84
CA GLU A 111 3.27 19.01 -15.75
C GLU A 111 3.93 17.84 -15.00
N GLU A 112 4.68 18.13 -13.93
CA GLU A 112 5.28 17.11 -13.07
C GLU A 112 4.22 16.20 -12.44
N LEU A 113 3.11 16.78 -11.96
CA LEU A 113 1.99 16.02 -11.40
C LEU A 113 1.33 15.12 -12.45
N ASN A 114 1.05 15.65 -13.65
CA ASN A 114 0.46 14.86 -14.73
C ASN A 114 1.37 13.71 -15.17
N ASN A 115 2.67 13.95 -15.28
CA ASN A 115 3.66 12.94 -15.63
C ASN A 115 3.75 11.86 -14.55
N ALA A 116 3.75 12.24 -13.28
CA ALA A 116 3.77 11.29 -12.15
C ALA A 116 2.51 10.40 -12.14
N CYS A 117 1.32 10.97 -12.35
CA CYS A 117 0.08 10.21 -12.42
C CYS A 117 0.05 9.25 -13.62
N SER A 118 0.48 9.70 -14.80
CA SER A 118 0.57 8.85 -15.99
C SER A 118 1.56 7.71 -15.81
N SER A 119 2.72 7.99 -15.22
CA SER A 119 3.75 6.98 -14.93
C SER A 119 3.26 5.96 -13.89
N TYR A 120 2.54 6.41 -12.87
CA TYR A 120 1.95 5.51 -11.88
C TYR A 120 1.00 4.49 -12.52
N TRP A 121 0.00 4.96 -13.28
CA TRP A 121 -0.96 4.07 -13.92
C TRP A 121 -0.35 3.17 -14.99
N ALA A 122 0.69 3.65 -15.69
CA ALA A 122 1.44 2.87 -16.67
C ALA A 122 2.37 1.82 -16.02
N SER A 123 2.65 1.92 -14.72
CA SER A 123 3.60 1.04 -14.01
C SER A 123 3.03 -0.31 -13.59
N MET A 124 1.75 -0.58 -13.84
CA MET A 124 1.07 -1.79 -13.38
C MET A 124 1.83 -3.06 -13.78
N LYS A 125 2.01 -3.95 -12.80
CA LYS A 125 2.61 -5.28 -12.98
C LYS A 125 1.54 -6.36 -12.91
N GLU A 126 1.54 -7.25 -13.89
CA GLU A 126 0.51 -8.29 -14.04
C GLU A 126 0.68 -9.47 -13.07
N ASN A 127 1.89 -9.67 -12.54
CA ASN A 127 2.15 -10.72 -11.56
C ASN A 127 3.27 -10.32 -10.59
N THR A 128 3.36 -11.05 -9.46
CA THR A 128 4.34 -10.78 -8.40
C THR A 128 5.77 -11.18 -8.78
N ASP A 129 5.97 -12.04 -9.77
CA ASP A 129 7.31 -12.48 -10.20
C ASP A 129 8.11 -11.33 -10.85
N ASN A 130 7.41 -10.30 -11.31
CA ASN A 130 8.00 -9.11 -11.90
C ASN A 130 8.27 -7.99 -10.87
N LEU A 131 7.97 -8.22 -9.59
CA LEU A 131 8.24 -7.26 -8.54
C LEU A 131 9.69 -7.39 -8.06
N VAL A 132 10.38 -6.27 -8.02
CA VAL A 132 11.79 -6.19 -7.62
C VAL A 132 11.89 -5.64 -6.21
N ILE A 133 12.61 -6.32 -5.32
CA ILE A 133 12.91 -5.81 -3.96
C ILE A 133 13.70 -4.50 -4.11
N GLY A 134 13.41 -3.53 -3.26
CA GLY A 134 14.02 -2.19 -3.31
C GLY A 134 13.22 -1.17 -4.15
N LYS A 135 12.05 -1.56 -4.65
CA LYS A 135 11.10 -0.68 -5.33
C LYS A 135 9.82 -0.50 -4.50
N GLU A 136 9.29 0.71 -4.51
CA GLU A 136 8.11 1.09 -3.74
C GLU A 136 6.82 0.64 -4.44
N TYR A 137 6.56 -0.67 -4.47
CA TYR A 137 5.28 -1.17 -4.99
C TYR A 137 4.19 -1.08 -3.93
N GLU A 138 3.01 -0.66 -4.34
CA GLU A 138 1.78 -0.82 -3.57
C GLU A 138 0.82 -1.75 -4.31
N GLY A 139 0.16 -2.62 -3.56
CA GLY A 139 -0.92 -3.45 -4.07
C GLY A 139 -2.27 -2.79 -3.81
N LEU A 140 -3.09 -2.66 -4.85
CA LEU A 140 -4.49 -2.28 -4.74
C LEU A 140 -5.33 -3.54 -4.90
N PHE A 141 -6.05 -3.90 -3.85
CA PHE A 141 -6.87 -5.12 -3.82
C PHE A 141 -8.35 -4.80 -3.71
N VAL A 142 -9.16 -5.48 -4.52
CA VAL A 142 -10.63 -5.48 -4.45
C VAL A 142 -11.14 -6.91 -4.42
N GLY A 143 -11.93 -7.24 -3.43
CA GLY A 143 -12.50 -8.58 -3.27
C GLY A 143 -12.65 -9.00 -1.81
N GLU A 144 -12.76 -10.30 -1.60
CA GLU A 144 -12.85 -10.89 -0.27
C GLU A 144 -11.47 -11.03 0.35
N ASN A 145 -11.36 -10.69 1.62
CA ASN A 145 -10.14 -10.86 2.38
C ASN A 145 -10.44 -11.40 3.78
N LYS A 146 -9.46 -12.06 4.35
CA LYS A 146 -9.54 -12.62 5.70
C LYS A 146 -8.17 -12.53 6.37
N ILE A 147 -8.13 -12.09 7.62
CA ILE A 147 -6.93 -12.12 8.44
C ILE A 147 -6.62 -13.56 8.83
N VAL A 148 -5.45 -14.06 8.45
CA VAL A 148 -5.00 -15.42 8.81
C VAL A 148 -3.93 -15.43 9.88
N ALA A 149 -3.20 -14.33 10.08
CA ALA A 149 -2.26 -14.17 11.17
C ALA A 149 -2.10 -12.69 11.56
N ILE A 150 -1.77 -12.45 12.82
CA ILE A 150 -1.45 -11.13 13.37
C ILE A 150 -0.14 -11.23 14.12
N GLU A 151 0.84 -10.42 13.75
CA GLU A 151 2.12 -10.31 14.41
C GLU A 151 2.27 -8.90 15.01
N TYR A 152 2.79 -8.81 16.23
CA TYR A 152 3.07 -7.54 16.89
C TYR A 152 4.54 -7.19 16.68
N LYS A 153 4.81 -6.05 16.07
CA LYS A 153 6.15 -5.66 15.61
C LYS A 153 6.54 -4.28 16.10
N ASN A 154 7.84 -4.10 16.32
CA ASN A 154 8.51 -2.80 16.38
C ASN A 154 9.36 -2.61 15.12
N PHE A 155 9.30 -1.44 14.51
CA PHE A 155 10.25 -1.03 13.47
C PHE A 155 11.32 -0.15 14.12
N ILE A 156 12.55 -0.61 14.13
CA ILE A 156 13.69 0.05 14.77
C ILE A 156 14.89 -0.04 13.84
N ASN A 157 15.54 1.10 13.57
CA ASN A 157 16.76 1.15 12.75
C ASN A 157 16.64 0.46 11.38
N GLY A 158 15.49 0.57 10.73
CA GLY A 158 15.25 0.00 9.40
C GLY A 158 14.83 -1.48 9.40
N GLU A 159 14.63 -2.10 10.55
CA GLU A 159 14.24 -3.49 10.68
C GLU A 159 12.99 -3.68 11.55
N SER A 160 12.17 -4.67 11.17
CA SER A 160 11.02 -5.09 11.96
C SER A 160 11.42 -6.19 12.94
N GLN A 161 11.06 -6.02 14.21
CA GLN A 161 11.36 -6.95 15.30
C GLN A 161 10.06 -7.33 16.00
N ASP A 162 10.00 -8.57 16.50
CA ASP A 162 8.85 -9.02 17.31
C ASP A 162 8.80 -8.25 18.63
N ILE A 163 7.59 -7.94 19.09
CA ILE A 163 7.35 -7.45 20.45
C ILE A 163 7.19 -8.68 21.34
N GLU A 164 8.04 -8.80 22.35
CA GLU A 164 7.95 -9.81 23.41
C GLU A 164 6.75 -9.56 24.33
#